data_47634ca04be9d4eb89ca1ce8cdd41b17
#
_entry.id   47634ca04be9d4eb89ca1ce8cdd41b17
#
_cell.length_a   1.000
_cell.length_b   1.000
_cell.length_c   1.000
_cell.angle_alpha   90.00
_cell.angle_beta   90.00
_cell.angle_gamma   90.00
#
_symmetry.space_group_name_H-M   'P 1'
#
loop_
_entity.id
_entity.type
_entity.pdbx_description
1 polymer ?
#
loop_
_entity_poly.entity_id
_entity_poly.type
_entity_poly.pdbx_seq_one_letter_code
_entity_poly.pdbx_strand_id
1 'polypeptide(L)'
;YESGSFTGAVKAHRGYFEFADQNSLFMDEISQLPLEVQAKLLRVVSENEIQKIGGKVQKVNTRIISATNQNLEKLTAEKLFRKDLFYRLNTIEINIPPLRKRIEDIPVLAEYFMNEFCTRNDIPPKPISPSAVSWLCEQKWEGNVRELKNAVERAVVFSKNDHLTMVDFTTPSESDLSDREYGSLRKAITSFEKAYIENVLRIYNYNMRQTAYHLQMDKSNLFKKISALKITLPPR
;
A
#
# COMPACT_ATOMS: atom_id res chain seq x y z
N TYR A 1 20.99 -18.60 -20.08
CA TYR A 1 21.20 -19.22 -21.40
C TYR A 1 22.71 -19.25 -21.73
N GLU A 2 23.08 -20.19 -22.56
CA GLU A 2 24.45 -20.28 -23.10
C GLU A 2 24.62 -19.37 -24.31
N SER A 3 25.89 -18.98 -24.61
CA SER A 3 26.19 -18.20 -25.81
C SER A 3 25.83 -18.98 -27.07
N GLY A 4 25.16 -18.35 -28.02
CA GLY A 4 24.73 -18.98 -29.27
C GLY A 4 23.47 -19.85 -29.19
N SER A 5 22.77 -19.91 -28.05
CA SER A 5 21.58 -20.76 -27.89
C SER A 5 20.34 -20.28 -28.65
N PHE A 6 20.31 -19.02 -29.10
CA PHE A 6 19.30 -18.44 -30.01
C PHE A 6 19.88 -17.20 -30.70
N THR A 7 19.20 -16.72 -31.74
CA THR A 7 19.58 -15.50 -32.48
C THR A 7 19.54 -14.29 -31.53
N GLY A 8 20.74 -13.80 -31.15
CA GLY A 8 20.89 -12.69 -30.18
C GLY A 8 21.60 -13.07 -28.85
N ALA A 9 21.86 -14.36 -28.61
CA ALA A 9 22.61 -14.84 -27.45
C ALA A 9 24.14 -14.66 -27.63
N VAL A 10 24.61 -13.43 -27.66
CA VAL A 10 26.03 -13.09 -27.90
C VAL A 10 26.94 -13.49 -26.72
N LYS A 11 26.41 -13.46 -25.47
CA LYS A 11 27.13 -13.85 -24.25
C LYS A 11 26.27 -14.77 -23.40
N ALA A 12 26.89 -15.73 -22.72
CA ALA A 12 26.22 -16.54 -21.72
C ALA A 12 25.71 -15.67 -20.58
N HIS A 13 24.47 -15.90 -20.13
CA HIS A 13 23.89 -15.17 -19.02
C HIS A 13 23.56 -16.12 -17.87
N ARG A 14 24.03 -15.79 -16.67
CA ARG A 14 23.72 -16.56 -15.46
C ARG A 14 22.28 -16.29 -15.04
N GLY A 15 21.56 -17.35 -14.71
CA GLY A 15 20.18 -17.28 -14.20
C GLY A 15 20.13 -17.01 -12.68
N TYR A 16 18.96 -16.60 -12.20
CA TYR A 16 18.76 -16.31 -10.76
C TYR A 16 19.08 -17.50 -9.85
N PHE A 17 18.77 -18.71 -10.24
CA PHE A 17 19.12 -19.91 -9.47
C PHE A 17 20.61 -20.19 -9.40
N GLU A 18 21.35 -19.87 -10.44
CA GLU A 18 22.82 -19.96 -10.41
C GLU A 18 23.45 -18.88 -9.51
N PHE A 19 22.85 -17.69 -9.47
CA PHE A 19 23.31 -16.64 -8.55
C PHE A 19 23.00 -16.98 -7.10
N ALA A 20 21.86 -17.65 -6.87
CA ALA A 20 21.40 -18.02 -5.55
C ALA A 20 21.94 -19.39 -5.09
N ASP A 21 22.85 -20.03 -5.85
CA ASP A 21 23.44 -21.31 -5.44
C ASP A 21 24.15 -21.17 -4.09
N GLN A 22 23.90 -22.10 -3.17
CA GLN A 22 24.33 -22.09 -1.75
C GLN A 22 23.76 -20.90 -0.94
N ASN A 23 22.75 -20.21 -1.44
CA ASN A 23 22.10 -19.05 -0.81
C ASN A 23 20.57 -19.17 -0.83
N SER A 24 19.89 -18.09 -0.51
CA SER A 24 18.42 -18.01 -0.54
C SER A 24 17.93 -17.21 -1.75
N LEU A 25 16.86 -17.68 -2.40
CA LEU A 25 16.15 -16.97 -3.46
C LEU A 25 14.73 -16.64 -2.96
N PHE A 26 14.42 -15.34 -2.92
CA PHE A 26 13.06 -14.86 -2.65
C PHE A 26 12.31 -14.68 -3.97
N MET A 27 11.12 -15.26 -4.06
CA MET A 27 10.23 -15.13 -5.21
C MET A 27 8.91 -14.50 -4.77
N ASP A 28 8.71 -13.27 -5.18
CA ASP A 28 7.45 -12.57 -4.92
C ASP A 28 6.40 -12.89 -5.97
N GLU A 29 5.12 -12.81 -5.57
CA GLU A 29 3.94 -13.01 -6.44
C GLU A 29 3.99 -14.32 -7.26
N ILE A 30 4.37 -15.42 -6.63
CA ILE A 30 4.54 -16.73 -7.29
C ILE A 30 3.27 -17.23 -7.99
N SER A 31 2.11 -16.77 -7.55
CA SER A 31 0.81 -17.06 -8.16
C SER A 31 0.66 -16.54 -9.60
N GLN A 32 1.46 -15.56 -10.00
CA GLN A 32 1.41 -14.97 -11.36
C GLN A 32 2.26 -15.71 -12.38
N LEU A 33 3.02 -16.73 -11.99
CA LEU A 33 3.84 -17.50 -12.91
C LEU A 33 2.98 -18.27 -13.91
N PRO A 34 3.28 -18.21 -15.23
CA PRO A 34 2.66 -19.06 -16.22
C PRO A 34 2.89 -20.56 -15.93
N LEU A 35 1.93 -21.42 -16.30
CA LEU A 35 2.01 -22.87 -16.03
C LEU A 35 3.29 -23.53 -16.56
N GLU A 36 3.82 -23.05 -17.68
CA GLU A 36 5.08 -23.53 -18.23
C GLU A 36 6.28 -23.19 -17.33
N VAL A 37 6.27 -22.02 -16.72
CA VAL A 37 7.32 -21.60 -15.77
C VAL A 37 7.17 -22.36 -14.45
N GLN A 38 5.94 -22.59 -13.99
CA GLN A 38 5.67 -23.42 -12.82
C GLN A 38 6.23 -24.84 -12.99
N ALA A 39 6.12 -25.43 -14.21
CA ALA A 39 6.69 -26.75 -14.50
C ALA A 39 8.24 -26.77 -14.42
N LYS A 40 8.89 -25.70 -14.89
CA LYS A 40 10.35 -25.56 -14.76
C LYS A 40 10.78 -25.36 -13.31
N LEU A 41 10.03 -24.53 -12.56
CA LEU A 41 10.27 -24.28 -11.15
C LEU A 41 10.13 -25.59 -10.33
N LEU A 42 9.15 -26.42 -10.64
CA LEU A 42 8.96 -27.72 -9.97
C LEU A 42 10.22 -28.58 -10.05
N ARG A 43 10.91 -28.63 -11.20
CA ARG A 43 12.18 -29.36 -11.33
C ARG A 43 13.23 -28.84 -10.38
N VAL A 44 13.37 -27.50 -10.31
CA VAL A 44 14.35 -26.91 -9.39
C VAL A 44 14.04 -27.23 -7.93
N VAL A 45 12.76 -27.10 -7.52
CA VAL A 45 12.33 -27.31 -6.15
C VAL A 45 12.38 -28.79 -5.75
N SER A 46 12.17 -29.72 -6.72
CA SER A 46 12.11 -31.18 -6.46
C SER A 46 13.44 -31.86 -6.63
N GLU A 47 14.21 -31.49 -7.64
CA GLU A 47 15.42 -32.20 -8.09
C GLU A 47 16.70 -31.43 -7.78
N ASN A 48 16.58 -30.14 -7.38
CA ASN A 48 17.71 -29.22 -7.23
C ASN A 48 18.53 -29.07 -8.53
N GLU A 49 17.84 -29.12 -9.70
CA GLU A 49 18.48 -29.09 -10.99
C GLU A 49 17.92 -27.94 -11.84
N ILE A 50 18.83 -27.27 -12.55
CA ILE A 50 18.50 -26.26 -13.56
C ILE A 50 19.08 -26.70 -14.90
N GLN A 51 18.41 -26.30 -15.97
CA GLN A 51 18.90 -26.49 -17.33
C GLN A 51 18.84 -25.17 -18.09
N LYS A 52 20.00 -24.71 -18.53
CA LYS A 52 20.09 -23.57 -19.45
C LYS A 52 19.58 -23.93 -20.82
N ILE A 53 19.02 -22.94 -21.52
CA ILE A 53 18.72 -23.11 -22.93
C ILE A 53 20.02 -23.35 -23.70
N GLY A 54 20.12 -24.48 -24.40
CA GLY A 54 21.34 -24.91 -25.07
C GLY A 54 22.43 -25.50 -24.19
N GLY A 55 22.20 -25.58 -22.87
CA GLY A 55 23.19 -26.05 -21.90
C GLY A 55 22.88 -27.40 -21.27
N LYS A 56 23.84 -27.89 -20.47
CA LYS A 56 23.70 -29.11 -19.68
C LYS A 56 22.90 -28.85 -18.40
N VAL A 57 22.34 -29.94 -17.84
CA VAL A 57 21.76 -29.92 -16.50
C VAL A 57 22.85 -29.65 -15.47
N GLN A 58 22.57 -28.75 -14.55
CA GLN A 58 23.45 -28.34 -13.46
C GLN A 58 22.70 -28.45 -12.13
N LYS A 59 23.35 -29.02 -11.11
CA LYS A 59 22.81 -29.03 -9.76
C LYS A 59 22.99 -27.66 -9.08
N VAL A 60 21.99 -27.28 -8.30
CA VAL A 60 21.99 -26.05 -7.49
C VAL A 60 21.42 -26.40 -6.11
N ASN A 61 21.95 -25.74 -5.09
CA ASN A 61 21.45 -25.88 -3.73
C ASN A 61 20.97 -24.50 -3.24
N THR A 62 19.69 -24.21 -3.46
CA THR A 62 19.12 -22.89 -3.17
C THR A 62 17.94 -23.04 -2.22
N ARG A 63 17.97 -22.29 -1.10
CA ARG A 63 16.80 -22.14 -0.25
C ARG A 63 15.77 -21.24 -0.91
N ILE A 64 14.56 -21.74 -1.11
CA ILE A 64 13.49 -21.01 -1.76
C ILE A 64 12.55 -20.41 -0.70
N ILE A 65 12.25 -19.12 -0.83
CA ILE A 65 11.26 -18.40 -0.05
C ILE A 65 10.29 -17.79 -1.08
N SER A 66 9.03 -18.21 -1.04
CA SER A 66 8.01 -17.71 -1.97
C SER A 66 6.96 -16.89 -1.23
N ALA A 67 6.46 -15.85 -1.89
CA ALA A 67 5.36 -15.03 -1.39
C ALA A 67 4.25 -14.90 -2.43
N THR A 68 3.02 -14.74 -1.96
CA THR A 68 1.86 -14.46 -2.79
C THR A 68 0.78 -13.73 -1.98
N ASN A 69 0.00 -12.91 -2.65
CA ASN A 69 -1.19 -12.27 -2.11
C ASN A 69 -2.48 -13.03 -2.45
N GLN A 70 -2.39 -14.16 -3.17
CA GLN A 70 -3.54 -14.95 -3.61
C GLN A 70 -3.58 -16.29 -2.87
N ASN A 71 -4.78 -16.86 -2.76
CA ASN A 71 -4.97 -18.19 -2.21
C ASN A 71 -4.56 -19.26 -3.25
N LEU A 72 -3.40 -19.90 -3.02
CA LEU A 72 -2.86 -20.93 -3.93
C LEU A 72 -3.72 -22.20 -3.99
N GLU A 73 -4.43 -22.55 -2.92
CA GLU A 73 -5.35 -23.70 -2.92
C GLU A 73 -6.50 -23.47 -3.92
N LYS A 74 -7.07 -22.26 -3.88
CA LYS A 74 -8.12 -21.85 -4.82
C LYS A 74 -7.61 -21.87 -6.26
N LEU A 75 -6.45 -21.30 -6.52
CA LEU A 75 -5.83 -21.31 -7.87
C LEU A 75 -5.52 -22.73 -8.33
N THR A 76 -5.16 -23.63 -7.42
CA THR A 76 -4.93 -25.04 -7.72
C THR A 76 -6.23 -25.76 -8.11
N ALA A 77 -7.33 -25.48 -7.42
CA ALA A 77 -8.65 -26.00 -7.76
C ALA A 77 -9.14 -25.50 -9.15
N GLU A 78 -8.82 -24.24 -9.48
CA GLU A 78 -9.12 -23.60 -10.76
C GLU A 78 -8.12 -23.99 -11.89
N LYS A 79 -7.13 -24.86 -11.61
CA LYS A 79 -6.06 -25.28 -12.53
C LYS A 79 -5.17 -24.15 -13.04
N LEU A 80 -5.14 -23.03 -12.35
CA LEU A 80 -4.26 -21.89 -12.65
C LEU A 80 -2.90 -22.01 -11.96
N PHE A 81 -2.81 -22.86 -10.93
CA PHE A 81 -1.57 -23.22 -10.26
C PHE A 81 -1.44 -24.75 -10.19
N ARG A 82 -0.23 -25.27 -10.39
CA ARG A 82 0.02 -26.71 -10.36
C ARG A 82 -0.03 -27.25 -8.95
N LYS A 83 -0.77 -28.34 -8.77
CA LYS A 83 -0.94 -29.03 -7.48
C LYS A 83 0.38 -29.58 -6.93
N ASP A 84 1.21 -30.16 -7.81
CA ASP A 84 2.50 -30.72 -7.44
C ASP A 84 3.48 -29.65 -6.96
N LEU A 85 3.52 -28.50 -7.61
CA LEU A 85 4.33 -27.36 -7.18
C LEU A 85 3.83 -26.78 -5.84
N PHE A 86 2.50 -26.64 -5.67
CA PHE A 86 1.91 -26.16 -4.42
C PHE A 86 2.40 -26.98 -3.22
N TYR A 87 2.26 -28.30 -3.26
CA TYR A 87 2.69 -29.15 -2.14
C TYR A 87 4.20 -29.11 -1.89
N ARG A 88 4.98 -28.85 -2.90
CA ARG A 88 6.43 -28.76 -2.75
C ARG A 88 6.90 -27.43 -2.16
N LEU A 89 6.18 -26.33 -2.44
CA LEU A 89 6.46 -25.01 -1.87
C LEU A 89 5.86 -24.84 -0.48
N ASN A 90 4.66 -25.39 -0.22
CA ASN A 90 3.92 -25.22 1.03
C ASN A 90 4.42 -26.17 2.14
N THR A 91 5.74 -26.16 2.38
CA THR A 91 6.33 -26.93 3.49
C THR A 91 6.18 -26.20 4.82
N ILE A 92 6.35 -24.90 4.83
CA ILE A 92 6.14 -24.02 6.00
C ILE A 92 5.37 -22.80 5.50
N GLU A 93 4.17 -22.61 6.01
CA GLU A 93 3.33 -21.46 5.68
C GLU A 93 3.39 -20.40 6.77
N ILE A 94 3.64 -19.16 6.36
CA ILE A 94 3.59 -17.99 7.24
C ILE A 94 2.51 -17.07 6.71
N ASN A 95 1.42 -16.95 7.45
CA ASN A 95 0.34 -16.04 7.12
C ASN A 95 0.56 -14.68 7.79
N ILE A 96 0.77 -13.63 6.99
CA ILE A 96 0.92 -12.26 7.47
C ILE A 96 -0.48 -11.61 7.51
N PRO A 97 -1.01 -11.31 8.71
CA PRO A 97 -2.33 -10.67 8.80
C PRO A 97 -2.32 -9.27 8.20
N PRO A 98 -3.42 -8.81 7.59
CA PRO A 98 -3.51 -7.44 7.10
C PRO A 98 -3.44 -6.44 8.25
N LEU A 99 -3.01 -5.20 7.95
CA LEU A 99 -2.73 -4.17 8.95
C LEU A 99 -3.94 -3.87 9.86
N ARG A 100 -5.17 -3.93 9.32
CA ARG A 100 -6.43 -3.78 10.10
C ARG A 100 -6.64 -4.85 11.19
N LYS A 101 -5.89 -5.96 11.18
CA LYS A 101 -5.91 -7.01 12.22
C LYS A 101 -4.76 -6.90 13.21
N ARG A 102 -3.87 -5.91 13.04
CA ARG A 102 -2.73 -5.62 13.92
C ARG A 102 -2.63 -4.10 14.14
N ILE A 103 -3.71 -3.54 14.67
CA ILE A 103 -3.90 -2.09 14.84
C ILE A 103 -2.81 -1.50 15.74
N GLU A 104 -2.32 -2.26 16.71
CA GLU A 104 -1.22 -1.89 17.62
C GLU A 104 0.10 -1.59 16.90
N ASP A 105 0.32 -2.11 15.69
CA ASP A 105 1.51 -1.82 14.91
C ASP A 105 1.46 -0.44 14.23
N ILE A 106 0.25 0.11 14.02
CA ILE A 106 0.06 1.34 13.24
C ILE A 106 0.83 2.53 13.82
N PRO A 107 0.78 2.82 15.13
CA PRO A 107 1.52 3.95 15.72
C PRO A 107 3.03 3.83 15.49
N VAL A 108 3.58 2.64 15.75
CA VAL A 108 5.02 2.37 15.62
C VAL A 108 5.47 2.47 14.15
N LEU A 109 4.69 1.92 13.23
CA LEU A 109 4.97 2.00 11.80
C LEU A 109 4.87 3.44 11.27
N ALA A 110 3.86 4.19 11.71
CA ALA A 110 3.68 5.57 11.28
C ALA A 110 4.84 6.46 11.75
N GLU A 111 5.27 6.33 13.00
CA GLU A 111 6.43 7.03 13.53
C GLU A 111 7.72 6.64 12.81
N TYR A 112 7.92 5.35 12.56
CA TYR A 112 9.05 4.84 11.79
C TYR A 112 9.11 5.47 10.39
N PHE A 113 8.01 5.46 9.63
CA PHE A 113 7.97 6.01 8.27
C PHE A 113 8.16 7.52 8.25
N MET A 114 7.60 8.24 9.22
CA MET A 114 7.84 9.67 9.37
C MET A 114 9.33 9.96 9.58
N ASN A 115 9.98 9.27 10.52
CA ASN A 115 11.40 9.45 10.81
C ASN A 115 12.29 9.04 9.61
N GLU A 116 12.01 7.88 8.97
CA GLU A 116 12.73 7.41 7.78
C GLU A 116 12.64 8.44 6.64
N PHE A 117 11.44 8.96 6.38
CA PHE A 117 11.22 9.93 5.31
C PHE A 117 11.90 11.27 5.59
N CYS A 118 11.77 11.78 6.81
CA CYS A 118 12.40 13.03 7.23
C CYS A 118 13.92 12.95 7.13
N THR A 119 14.53 11.87 7.64
CA THR A 119 15.98 11.65 7.58
C THR A 119 16.48 11.56 6.14
N ARG A 120 15.78 10.83 5.27
CA ARG A 120 16.19 10.64 3.87
C ARG A 120 16.12 11.93 3.04
N ASN A 121 15.26 12.87 3.41
CA ASN A 121 15.03 14.11 2.68
C ASN A 121 15.58 15.36 3.38
N ASP A 122 16.36 15.20 4.47
CA ASP A 122 16.90 16.31 5.29
C ASP A 122 15.79 17.26 5.80
N ILE A 123 14.62 16.70 6.14
CA ILE A 123 13.49 17.44 6.72
C ILE A 123 13.50 17.25 8.24
N PRO A 124 13.26 18.29 9.04
CA PRO A 124 13.09 18.12 10.47
C PRO A 124 11.95 17.13 10.79
N PRO A 125 12.12 16.24 11.78
CA PRO A 125 11.05 15.32 12.18
C PRO A 125 9.77 16.08 12.58
N LYS A 126 8.62 15.60 12.12
CA LYS A 126 7.31 16.16 12.43
C LYS A 126 6.50 15.18 13.26
N PRO A 127 6.54 15.24 14.60
CA PRO A 127 5.83 14.31 15.46
C PRO A 127 4.35 14.19 15.11
N ILE A 128 3.81 12.99 15.20
CA ILE A 128 2.40 12.73 14.91
C ILE A 128 1.59 12.99 16.19
N SER A 129 0.58 13.83 16.12
CA SER A 129 -0.27 14.15 17.27
C SER A 129 -1.08 12.93 17.72
N PRO A 130 -1.44 12.82 19.02
CA PRO A 130 -2.26 11.72 19.54
C PRO A 130 -3.59 11.57 18.82
N SER A 131 -4.24 12.66 18.42
CA SER A 131 -5.48 12.64 17.65
C SER A 131 -5.28 12.08 16.23
N ALA A 132 -4.14 12.37 15.61
CA ALA A 132 -3.79 11.78 14.31
C ALA A 132 -3.49 10.28 14.43
N VAL A 133 -2.77 9.85 15.46
CA VAL A 133 -2.52 8.43 15.74
C VAL A 133 -3.85 7.67 15.93
N SER A 134 -4.77 8.22 16.75
CA SER A 134 -6.09 7.60 16.94
C SER A 134 -6.84 7.45 15.61
N TRP A 135 -6.84 8.50 14.80
CA TRP A 135 -7.47 8.46 13.48
C TRP A 135 -6.83 7.41 12.55
N LEU A 136 -5.50 7.32 12.52
CA LEU A 136 -4.80 6.31 11.73
C LEU A 136 -5.20 4.88 12.13
N CYS A 137 -5.39 4.62 13.43
CA CYS A 137 -5.84 3.32 13.94
C CYS A 137 -7.27 2.94 13.54
N GLU A 138 -8.12 3.92 13.22
CA GLU A 138 -9.51 3.71 12.80
C GLU A 138 -9.64 3.40 11.29
N GLN A 139 -8.60 3.62 10.50
CA GLN A 139 -8.65 3.41 9.05
C GLN A 139 -8.55 1.93 8.67
N LYS A 140 -9.15 1.57 7.53
CA LYS A 140 -9.18 0.19 7.05
C LYS A 140 -7.87 -0.30 6.47
N TRP A 141 -7.06 0.61 5.92
CA TRP A 141 -5.77 0.31 5.28
C TRP A 141 -5.85 -0.87 4.31
N GLU A 142 -6.63 -0.75 3.25
CA GLU A 142 -6.80 -1.81 2.24
C GLU A 142 -5.49 -2.15 1.55
N GLY A 143 -4.64 -1.13 1.28
CA GLY A 143 -3.28 -1.27 0.78
C GLY A 143 -2.24 -1.57 1.88
N ASN A 144 -2.69 -1.87 3.12
CA ASN A 144 -1.86 -2.29 4.25
C ASN A 144 -0.72 -1.28 4.56
N VAL A 145 0.46 -1.81 4.88
CA VAL A 145 1.65 -1.01 5.27
C VAL A 145 2.09 -0.05 4.17
N ARG A 146 1.90 -0.42 2.90
CA ARG A 146 2.26 0.44 1.77
C ARG A 146 1.38 1.68 1.70
N GLU A 147 0.09 1.53 1.95
CA GLU A 147 -0.85 2.65 2.00
C GLU A 147 -0.57 3.57 3.21
N LEU A 148 -0.33 2.99 4.39
CA LEU A 148 0.06 3.75 5.57
C LEU A 148 1.35 4.55 5.32
N LYS A 149 2.39 3.92 4.76
CA LYS A 149 3.65 4.60 4.41
C LYS A 149 3.41 5.79 3.50
N ASN A 150 2.67 5.59 2.41
CA ASN A 150 2.36 6.68 1.46
C ASN A 150 1.55 7.80 2.12
N ALA A 151 0.62 7.48 3.01
CA ALA A 151 -0.16 8.49 3.74
C ALA A 151 0.72 9.33 4.67
N VAL A 152 1.65 8.70 5.39
CA VAL A 152 2.60 9.40 6.27
C VAL A 152 3.56 10.28 5.47
N GLU A 153 4.19 9.75 4.41
CA GLU A 153 5.10 10.51 3.56
C GLU A 153 4.40 11.73 2.96
N ARG A 154 3.18 11.56 2.47
CA ARG A 154 2.35 12.65 1.95
C ARG A 154 2.05 13.69 3.04
N ALA A 155 1.65 13.27 4.23
CA ALA A 155 1.37 14.18 5.34
C ALA A 155 2.61 15.02 5.70
N VAL A 156 3.80 14.42 5.73
CA VAL A 156 5.06 15.16 5.99
C VAL A 156 5.33 16.22 4.93
N VAL A 157 5.11 15.90 3.64
CA VAL A 157 5.36 16.83 2.53
C VAL A 157 4.40 18.01 2.54
N PHE A 158 3.11 17.76 2.76
CA PHE A 158 2.09 18.80 2.62
C PHE A 158 1.79 19.57 3.91
N SER A 159 2.14 19.02 5.07
CA SER A 159 1.96 19.74 6.34
C SER A 159 2.88 20.97 6.40
N LYS A 160 2.28 22.10 6.75
CA LYS A 160 3.00 23.37 7.00
C LYS A 160 3.41 23.54 8.46
N ASN A 161 2.98 22.61 9.33
CA ASN A 161 3.23 22.68 10.78
C ASN A 161 4.45 21.83 11.14
N ASP A 162 4.99 22.07 12.33
CA ASP A 162 6.10 21.30 12.92
C ASP A 162 5.64 19.94 13.47
N HIS A 163 4.35 19.64 13.44
CA HIS A 163 3.76 18.38 13.85
C HIS A 163 2.61 17.98 12.92
N LEU A 164 2.39 16.67 12.76
CA LEU A 164 1.33 16.11 11.93
C LEU A 164 0.04 15.99 12.73
N THR A 165 -1.02 16.58 12.21
CA THR A 165 -2.38 16.51 12.77
C THR A 165 -3.28 15.60 11.93
N MET A 166 -4.45 15.25 12.43
CA MET A 166 -5.45 14.48 11.68
C MET A 166 -5.77 15.10 10.31
N VAL A 167 -5.76 16.44 10.21
CA VAL A 167 -6.07 17.15 8.97
C VAL A 167 -5.05 16.84 7.88
N ASP A 168 -3.78 16.68 8.22
CA ASP A 168 -2.71 16.38 7.27
C ASP A 168 -2.89 15.00 6.58
N PHE A 169 -3.60 14.07 7.25
CA PHE A 169 -3.91 12.75 6.70
C PHE A 169 -5.25 12.70 5.96
N THR A 170 -6.18 13.63 6.27
CA THR A 170 -7.52 13.64 5.69
C THR A 170 -7.63 14.48 4.41
N THR A 171 -6.56 15.18 4.04
CA THR A 171 -6.53 15.97 2.80
C THR A 171 -6.65 15.03 1.61
N PRO A 172 -7.58 15.23 0.69
CA PRO A 172 -7.74 14.38 -0.50
C PRO A 172 -6.43 14.37 -1.29
N SER A 173 -5.94 13.17 -1.63
CA SER A 173 -4.86 13.04 -2.61
C SER A 173 -5.40 13.41 -4.00
N GLU A 174 -4.51 13.78 -4.92
CA GLU A 174 -4.91 13.98 -6.32
C GLU A 174 -5.58 12.73 -6.93
N SER A 175 -5.22 11.51 -6.45
CA SER A 175 -5.89 10.26 -6.82
C SER A 175 -7.33 10.18 -6.32
N ASP A 176 -7.63 10.71 -5.13
CA ASP A 176 -9.01 10.78 -4.63
C ASP A 176 -9.85 11.82 -5.40
N LEU A 177 -9.18 12.76 -6.08
CA LEU A 177 -9.83 13.72 -6.97
C LEU A 177 -10.15 13.12 -8.34
N SER A 178 -9.37 12.12 -8.78
CA SER A 178 -9.57 11.45 -10.08
C SER A 178 -10.73 10.44 -10.07
N ASP A 179 -10.98 9.79 -8.93
CA ASP A 179 -12.03 8.77 -8.79
C ASP A 179 -13.40 9.34 -8.38
N ARG A 180 -13.45 10.61 -7.95
CA ARG A 180 -14.73 11.29 -7.77
C ARG A 180 -15.17 11.86 -9.11
N GLU A 181 -16.23 11.33 -9.68
CA GLU A 181 -16.97 11.93 -10.81
C GLU A 181 -17.46 13.35 -10.49
N TYR A 182 -16.55 14.30 -10.48
CA TYR A 182 -16.90 15.72 -10.48
C TYR A 182 -17.33 16.10 -11.89
N GLY A 183 -18.60 15.90 -12.21
CA GLY A 183 -19.15 16.20 -13.55
C GLY A 183 -19.03 17.64 -14.01
N SER A 184 -18.55 18.57 -13.16
CA SER A 184 -18.17 19.93 -13.50
C SER A 184 -17.37 20.55 -12.35
N LEU A 185 -16.50 21.51 -12.64
CA LEU A 185 -15.74 22.29 -11.66
C LEU A 185 -16.62 22.85 -10.54
N ARG A 186 -17.82 23.33 -10.89
CA ARG A 186 -18.81 23.83 -9.92
C ARG A 186 -19.25 22.76 -8.93
N LYS A 187 -19.49 21.53 -9.38
CA LYS A 187 -19.85 20.41 -8.49
C LYS A 187 -18.68 20.03 -7.59
N ALA A 188 -17.46 19.98 -8.13
CA ALA A 188 -16.25 19.71 -7.37
C ALA A 188 -16.04 20.72 -6.24
N ILE A 189 -16.13 22.03 -6.55
CA ILE A 189 -16.02 23.10 -5.56
C ILE A 189 -17.11 22.96 -4.48
N THR A 190 -18.35 22.68 -4.88
CA THR A 190 -19.48 22.54 -3.94
C THR A 190 -19.29 21.35 -3.02
N SER A 191 -18.82 20.20 -3.55
CA SER A 191 -18.55 19.00 -2.75
C SER A 191 -17.40 19.22 -1.77
N PHE A 192 -16.31 19.85 -2.23
CA PHE A 192 -15.18 20.22 -1.37
C PHE A 192 -15.60 21.18 -0.25
N GLU A 193 -16.33 22.23 -0.60
CA GLU A 193 -16.81 23.24 0.36
C GLU A 193 -17.72 22.59 1.42
N LYS A 194 -18.62 21.68 1.00
CA LYS A 194 -19.46 20.93 1.92
C LYS A 194 -18.64 20.09 2.90
N ALA A 195 -17.74 19.24 2.38
CA ALA A 195 -16.91 18.36 3.19
C ALA A 195 -16.03 19.17 4.17
N TYR A 196 -15.47 20.29 3.72
CA TYR A 196 -14.64 21.15 4.55
C TYR A 196 -15.43 21.78 5.71
N ILE A 197 -16.62 22.34 5.43
CA ILE A 197 -17.47 22.93 6.46
C ILE A 197 -17.95 21.86 7.45
N GLU A 198 -18.36 20.68 6.99
CA GLU A 198 -18.78 19.56 7.85
C GLU A 198 -17.63 19.13 8.80
N ASN A 199 -16.41 19.05 8.28
CA ASN A 199 -15.25 18.68 9.08
C ASN A 199 -14.95 19.74 10.15
N VAL A 200 -14.94 21.02 9.80
CA VAL A 200 -14.71 22.10 10.76
C VAL A 200 -15.81 22.17 11.81
N LEU A 201 -17.08 21.92 11.45
CA LEU A 201 -18.20 21.81 12.40
C LEU A 201 -17.97 20.71 13.43
N ARG A 202 -17.48 19.53 13.00
CA ARG A 202 -17.14 18.43 13.93
C ARG A 202 -16.02 18.78 14.87
N ILE A 203 -14.93 19.38 14.38
CA ILE A 203 -13.77 19.79 15.19
C ILE A 203 -14.19 20.73 16.32
N TYR A 204 -15.11 21.65 16.04
CA TYR A 204 -15.61 22.61 17.03
C TYR A 204 -16.91 22.19 17.70
N ASN A 205 -17.24 20.88 17.72
CA ASN A 205 -18.45 20.33 18.33
C ASN A 205 -19.72 21.09 17.94
N TYR A 206 -19.84 21.48 16.68
CA TYR A 206 -20.96 22.25 16.10
C TYR A 206 -21.16 23.63 16.73
N ASN A 207 -20.11 24.20 17.34
CA ASN A 207 -20.14 25.56 17.85
C ASN A 207 -20.04 26.55 16.70
N MET A 208 -21.18 27.10 16.29
CA MET A 208 -21.30 27.99 15.11
C MET A 208 -20.42 29.25 15.19
N ARG A 209 -20.15 29.75 16.39
CA ARG A 209 -19.30 30.95 16.54
C ARG A 209 -17.83 30.63 16.31
N GLN A 210 -17.34 29.54 16.87
CA GLN A 210 -15.96 29.10 16.69
C GLN A 210 -15.71 28.62 15.26
N THR A 211 -16.65 27.87 14.69
CA THR A 211 -16.60 27.44 13.29
C THR A 211 -16.54 28.63 12.32
N ALA A 212 -17.41 29.62 12.49
CA ALA A 212 -17.42 30.82 11.65
C ALA A 212 -16.09 31.61 11.76
N TYR A 213 -15.58 31.76 13.00
CA TYR A 213 -14.29 32.40 13.24
C TYR A 213 -13.13 31.68 12.52
N HIS A 214 -13.07 30.33 12.65
CA HIS A 214 -12.03 29.54 11.99
C HIS A 214 -12.11 29.61 10.46
N LEU A 215 -13.33 29.60 9.91
CA LEU A 215 -13.58 29.72 8.47
C LEU A 215 -13.45 31.16 7.96
N GLN A 216 -13.09 32.11 8.81
CA GLN A 216 -12.96 33.56 8.48
C GLN A 216 -14.21 34.12 7.81
N MET A 217 -15.37 33.77 8.29
CA MET A 217 -16.65 34.26 7.77
C MET A 217 -17.63 34.63 8.88
N ASP A 218 -18.63 35.45 8.53
CA ASP A 218 -19.70 35.79 9.45
C ASP A 218 -20.61 34.60 9.75
N LYS A 219 -21.12 34.54 10.97
CA LYS A 219 -22.04 33.49 11.41
C LYS A 219 -23.27 33.39 10.50
N SER A 220 -23.80 34.51 10.02
CA SER A 220 -24.94 34.54 9.07
C SER A 220 -24.59 33.91 7.72
N ASN A 221 -23.38 34.13 7.21
CA ASN A 221 -22.89 33.53 5.97
C ASN A 221 -22.68 32.03 6.15
N LEU A 222 -22.15 31.58 7.30
CA LEU A 222 -22.03 30.17 7.60
C LEU A 222 -23.38 29.45 7.61
N PHE A 223 -24.42 30.05 8.22
CA PHE A 223 -25.76 29.46 8.20
C PHE A 223 -26.33 29.37 6.78
N LYS A 224 -26.16 30.39 5.94
CA LYS A 224 -26.58 30.37 4.52
C LYS A 224 -25.88 29.23 3.78
N LYS A 225 -24.57 29.04 3.98
CA LYS A 225 -23.80 27.96 3.34
C LYS A 225 -24.24 26.58 3.82
N ILE A 226 -24.43 26.37 5.13
CA ILE A 226 -24.96 25.14 5.70
C ILE A 226 -26.31 24.76 5.05
N SER A 227 -27.23 25.74 4.93
CA SER A 227 -28.51 25.51 4.30
C SER A 227 -28.38 25.22 2.80
N ALA A 228 -27.58 26.00 2.06
CA ALA A 228 -27.38 25.82 0.62
C ALA A 228 -26.73 24.48 0.28
N LEU A 229 -25.79 24.02 1.11
CA LEU A 229 -25.05 22.76 0.94
C LEU A 229 -25.78 21.54 1.55
N LYS A 230 -26.95 21.76 2.15
CA LYS A 230 -27.76 20.72 2.82
C LYS A 230 -26.95 19.93 3.86
N ILE A 231 -26.19 20.63 4.69
CA ILE A 231 -25.43 20.02 5.77
C ILE A 231 -26.38 19.76 6.95
N THR A 232 -26.39 18.50 7.41
CA THR A 232 -27.24 18.11 8.53
C THR A 232 -26.55 18.41 9.85
N LEU A 233 -27.18 19.22 10.70
CA LEU A 233 -26.71 19.48 12.06
C LEU A 233 -27.32 18.45 13.02
N PRO A 234 -26.58 18.01 14.07
CA PRO A 234 -27.16 17.12 15.08
C PRO A 234 -28.31 17.83 15.80
N PRO A 235 -29.33 17.10 16.30
CA PRO A 235 -30.38 17.66 17.11
C PRO A 235 -29.77 18.28 18.39
N ARG A 236 -30.31 19.41 18.82
CA ARG A 236 -29.88 20.13 20.02
C ARG A 236 -30.21 19.37 21.27
#